data_3302ebe710bd1fbf1fb04008e92ecb14
#
_entry.id   3302ebe710bd1fbf1fb04008e92ecb14
#
_cell.length_a   1.000
_cell.length_b   1.000
_cell.length_c   1.000
_cell.angle_alpha   90.00
_cell.angle_beta   90.00
_cell.angle_gamma   90.00
#
_symmetry.space_group_name_H-M   'P 1'
#
loop_
_entity.id
_entity.type
_entity.pdbx_description
1 polymer ?
#
loop_
_entity_poly.entity_id
_entity_poly.type
_entity_poly.pdbx_seq_one_letter_code
_entity_poly.pdbx_strand_id
1 'polypeptide(L)'
;MTDILNKILATKALEVATQKASVSLDEMKKQADAALPVRGFFDSIRTKHEQNRPAVIAEIKKASPSKGLIRPDFHPAQIARAYENAGAACLSVLTDEQ
;
A
#
# COMPACT_ATOMS: atom_id res chain seq x y z
N MET A 1 -9.96 16.41 13.89
CA MET A 1 -8.92 15.89 12.96
C MET A 1 -7.58 15.70 13.63
N THR A 2 -7.16 16.70 14.44
CA THR A 2 -5.88 16.58 15.16
C THR A 2 -5.82 15.35 16.06
N ASP A 3 -6.93 14.96 16.72
CA ASP A 3 -6.96 13.79 17.60
C ASP A 3 -6.72 12.49 16.83
N ILE A 4 -7.34 12.35 15.66
CA ILE A 4 -7.16 11.17 14.81
C ILE A 4 -5.72 11.13 14.30
N LEU A 5 -5.20 12.25 13.82
CA LEU A 5 -3.82 12.33 13.34
C LEU A 5 -2.82 11.98 14.44
N ASN A 6 -3.03 12.52 15.63
CA ASN A 6 -2.14 12.23 16.77
C ASN A 6 -2.17 10.76 17.14
N LYS A 7 -3.33 10.11 17.09
CA LYS A 7 -3.45 8.67 17.34
C LYS A 7 -2.71 7.87 16.29
N ILE A 8 -2.84 8.25 15.02
CA ILE A 8 -2.13 7.58 13.92
C ILE A 8 -0.63 7.70 14.12
N LEU A 9 -0.14 8.89 14.43
CA LEU A 9 1.28 9.12 14.65
C LEU A 9 1.82 8.32 15.84
N ALA A 10 1.07 8.25 16.94
CA ALA A 10 1.46 7.48 18.10
C ALA A 10 1.53 5.99 17.80
N THR A 11 0.54 5.47 17.09
CA THR A 11 0.51 4.07 16.66
C THR A 11 1.70 3.78 15.75
N LYS A 12 1.96 4.66 14.80
CA LYS A 12 3.07 4.48 13.86
C LYS A 12 4.42 4.50 14.57
N ALA A 13 4.59 5.36 15.57
CA ALA A 13 5.83 5.41 16.34
C ALA A 13 6.08 4.07 17.06
N LEU A 14 5.03 3.47 17.64
CA LEU A 14 5.13 2.16 18.29
C LEU A 14 5.44 1.05 17.28
N GLU A 15 4.77 1.05 16.15
CA GLU A 15 5.00 0.06 15.09
C GLU A 15 6.44 0.11 14.59
N VAL A 16 6.95 1.30 14.33
CA VAL A 16 8.32 1.49 13.83
C VAL A 16 9.32 1.02 14.87
N ALA A 17 9.13 1.36 16.14
CA ALA A 17 10.03 0.93 17.21
C ALA A 17 10.06 -0.60 17.32
N THR A 18 8.90 -1.24 17.27
CA THR A 18 8.78 -2.70 17.35
C THR A 18 9.46 -3.37 16.16
N GLN A 19 9.23 -2.86 14.97
CA GLN A 19 9.81 -3.43 13.75
C GLN A 19 11.32 -3.26 13.71
N LYS A 20 11.84 -2.12 14.15
CA LYS A 20 13.29 -1.90 14.23
C LYS A 20 13.96 -2.81 15.23
N ALA A 21 13.27 -3.17 16.31
CA ALA A 21 13.78 -4.11 17.28
C ALA A 21 13.87 -5.55 16.72
N SER A 22 12.97 -5.90 15.81
CA SER A 22 12.93 -7.22 15.17
C SER A 22 13.87 -7.30 13.98
N VAL A 23 13.93 -6.26 13.17
CA VAL A 23 14.73 -6.23 11.94
C VAL A 23 15.52 -4.92 11.92
N SER A 24 16.84 -5.02 11.97
CA SER A 24 17.71 -3.85 11.93
C SER A 24 17.67 -3.19 10.55
N LEU A 25 18.12 -1.94 10.48
CA LEU A 25 18.24 -1.24 9.21
C LEU A 25 19.14 -1.98 8.23
N ASP A 26 20.28 -2.52 8.72
CA ASP A 26 21.20 -3.27 7.88
C ASP A 26 20.56 -4.53 7.33
N GLU A 27 19.80 -5.26 8.15
CA GLU A 27 19.07 -6.44 7.69
C GLU A 27 17.98 -6.07 6.69
N MET A 28 17.29 -4.97 6.90
CA MET A 28 16.28 -4.49 5.97
C MET A 28 16.89 -4.15 4.61
N LYS A 29 18.08 -3.53 4.61
CA LYS A 29 18.81 -3.23 3.37
C LYS A 29 19.18 -4.51 2.62
N LYS A 30 19.63 -5.55 3.35
CA LYS A 30 19.94 -6.84 2.74
C LYS A 30 18.70 -7.48 2.11
N GLN A 31 17.56 -7.43 2.81
CA GLN A 31 16.32 -7.96 2.28
C GLN A 31 15.87 -7.20 1.04
N ALA A 32 16.03 -5.88 1.04
CA ALA A 32 15.67 -5.06 -0.12
C ALA A 32 16.55 -5.42 -1.33
N ASP A 33 17.84 -5.61 -1.12
CA ASP A 33 18.77 -5.99 -2.20
C ASP A 33 18.46 -7.39 -2.75
N ALA A 34 18.00 -8.29 -1.90
CA ALA A 34 17.66 -9.66 -2.30
C ALA A 34 16.24 -9.80 -2.84
N ALA A 35 15.41 -8.77 -2.73
CA ALA A 35 14.03 -8.82 -3.19
C ALA A 35 13.97 -8.89 -4.72
N LEU A 36 12.83 -9.39 -5.23
CA LEU A 36 12.57 -9.37 -6.67
C LEU A 36 12.58 -7.92 -7.18
N PRO A 37 12.96 -7.72 -8.46
CA PRO A 37 12.92 -6.38 -9.03
C PRO A 37 11.52 -5.77 -8.95
N VAL A 38 11.47 -4.44 -8.82
CA VAL A 38 10.20 -3.73 -8.84
C VAL A 38 9.52 -3.90 -10.19
N ARG A 39 8.19 -3.88 -10.20
CA ARG A 39 7.40 -4.15 -11.41
C ARG A 39 7.05 -2.92 -12.23
N GLY A 40 7.65 -1.78 -11.91
CA GLY A 40 7.49 -0.58 -12.72
C GLY A 40 6.22 0.21 -12.44
N PHE A 41 5.97 0.56 -11.19
CA PHE A 41 4.84 1.40 -10.80
C PHE A 41 4.80 2.71 -11.60
N PHE A 42 5.91 3.42 -11.62
CA PHE A 42 6.02 4.68 -12.36
C PHE A 42 5.87 4.47 -13.86
N ASP A 43 6.52 3.46 -14.42
CA ASP A 43 6.49 3.19 -15.86
C ASP A 43 5.09 2.82 -16.33
N SER A 44 4.30 2.11 -15.52
CA SER A 44 2.92 1.77 -15.85
C SER A 44 2.07 3.03 -16.01
N ILE A 45 2.24 3.99 -15.11
CA ILE A 45 1.53 5.28 -15.18
C ILE A 45 1.98 6.06 -16.42
N ARG A 46 3.29 6.14 -16.64
CA ARG A 46 3.84 6.87 -17.78
C ARG A 46 3.38 6.30 -19.11
N THR A 47 3.33 4.98 -19.23
CA THR A 47 2.88 4.30 -20.46
C THR A 47 1.44 4.67 -20.80
N LYS A 48 0.54 4.65 -19.80
CA LYS A 48 -0.84 5.08 -20.01
C LYS A 48 -0.91 6.54 -20.47
N HIS A 49 -0.11 7.39 -19.84
CA HIS A 49 -0.06 8.82 -20.16
C HIS A 49 0.40 9.06 -21.60
N GLU A 50 1.43 8.34 -22.03
CA GLU A 50 1.95 8.43 -23.40
C GLU A 50 0.94 7.96 -24.44
N GLN A 51 0.02 7.07 -24.06
CA GLN A 51 -1.05 6.60 -24.92
C GLN A 51 -2.30 7.48 -24.87
N ASN A 52 -2.24 8.63 -24.21
CA ASN A 52 -3.37 9.52 -23.98
C ASN A 52 -4.54 8.82 -23.28
N ARG A 53 -4.21 7.89 -22.37
CA ARG A 53 -5.19 7.14 -21.59
C ARG A 53 -5.07 7.53 -20.11
N PRO A 54 -6.18 7.52 -19.37
CA PRO A 54 -6.09 7.78 -17.94
C PRO A 54 -5.29 6.67 -17.25
N ALA A 55 -4.44 7.06 -16.30
CA ALA A 55 -3.71 6.12 -15.45
C ALA A 55 -4.40 6.08 -14.10
N VAL A 56 -4.91 4.90 -13.73
CA VAL A 56 -5.65 4.72 -12.48
C VAL A 56 -4.78 3.97 -11.48
N ILE A 57 -4.61 4.57 -10.31
CA ILE A 57 -4.04 3.88 -9.15
C ILE A 57 -5.21 3.35 -8.34
N ALA A 58 -5.43 2.05 -8.38
CA ALA A 58 -6.54 1.44 -7.66
C ALA A 58 -6.09 1.05 -6.26
N GLU A 59 -6.79 1.54 -5.25
CA GLU A 59 -6.45 1.29 -3.85
C GLU A 59 -7.27 0.14 -3.29
N ILE A 60 -6.60 -0.75 -2.58
CA ILE A 60 -7.22 -1.88 -1.90
C ILE A 60 -7.13 -1.63 -0.40
N LYS A 61 -8.28 -1.40 0.23
CA LYS A 61 -8.30 -1.15 1.67
C LYS A 61 -9.57 -1.69 2.32
N LYS A 62 -9.39 -2.32 3.48
CA LYS A 62 -10.49 -2.90 4.24
C LYS A 62 -11.13 -1.87 5.16
N ALA A 63 -10.32 -1.03 5.79
CA ALA A 63 -10.75 -0.09 6.80
C ALA A 63 -9.81 1.12 6.84
N SER A 64 -10.24 2.19 7.51
CA SER A 64 -9.39 3.35 7.74
C SER A 64 -9.64 3.91 9.14
N PRO A 65 -8.68 4.67 9.71
CA PRO A 65 -8.86 5.28 11.02
C PRO A 65 -10.05 6.24 11.09
N SER A 66 -10.36 6.92 9.98
CA SER A 66 -11.43 7.91 9.95
C SER A 66 -12.80 7.31 9.66
N LYS A 67 -12.87 6.21 8.92
CA LYS A 67 -14.13 5.62 8.48
C LYS A 67 -14.40 4.23 9.03
N GLY A 68 -13.43 3.65 9.75
CA GLY A 68 -13.55 2.31 10.29
C GLY A 68 -13.60 1.25 9.20
N LEU A 69 -14.36 0.19 9.43
CA LEU A 69 -14.48 -0.91 8.49
C LEU A 69 -15.25 -0.46 7.25
N ILE A 70 -14.57 -0.47 6.10
CA ILE A 70 -15.16 -0.04 4.82
C ILE A 70 -15.83 -1.22 4.12
N ARG A 71 -15.20 -2.39 4.21
CA ARG A 71 -15.70 -3.58 3.53
C ARG A 71 -15.52 -4.81 4.40
N PRO A 72 -16.61 -5.37 4.97
CA PRO A 72 -16.52 -6.57 5.81
C PRO A 72 -16.13 -7.82 5.01
N ASP A 73 -16.59 -7.93 3.76
CA ASP A 73 -16.24 -9.02 2.86
C ASP A 73 -15.01 -8.64 2.06
N PHE A 74 -13.84 -8.96 2.60
CA PHE A 74 -12.58 -8.46 2.06
C PHE A 74 -11.69 -9.61 1.55
N HIS A 75 -11.54 -9.68 0.23
CA HIS A 75 -10.69 -10.64 -0.46
C HIS A 75 -9.69 -9.89 -1.34
N PRO A 76 -8.55 -9.43 -0.79
CA PRO A 76 -7.64 -8.51 -1.50
C PRO A 76 -7.11 -9.08 -2.81
N ALA A 77 -6.81 -10.37 -2.89
CA ALA A 77 -6.32 -10.97 -4.13
C ALA A 77 -7.35 -10.92 -5.25
N GLN A 78 -8.61 -11.17 -4.93
CA GLN A 78 -9.70 -11.09 -5.91
C GLN A 78 -9.94 -9.66 -6.35
N ILE A 79 -9.87 -8.71 -5.42
CA ILE A 79 -10.02 -7.28 -5.72
C ILE A 79 -8.89 -6.83 -6.64
N ALA A 80 -7.64 -7.26 -6.36
CA ALA A 80 -6.49 -6.93 -7.18
C ALA A 80 -6.67 -7.42 -8.62
N ARG A 81 -7.12 -8.65 -8.80
CA ARG A 81 -7.38 -9.20 -10.13
C ARG A 81 -8.48 -8.44 -10.87
N ALA A 82 -9.54 -8.07 -10.15
CA ALA A 82 -10.64 -7.31 -10.74
C ALA A 82 -10.15 -5.94 -11.23
N TYR A 83 -9.33 -5.25 -10.44
CA TYR A 83 -8.76 -3.97 -10.84
C TYR A 83 -7.82 -4.12 -12.02
N GLU A 84 -6.99 -5.15 -12.05
CA GLU A 84 -6.09 -5.42 -13.18
C GLU A 84 -6.89 -5.67 -14.45
N ASN A 85 -7.90 -6.52 -14.36
CA ASN A 85 -8.77 -6.84 -15.51
C ASN A 85 -9.53 -5.62 -16.03
N ALA A 86 -9.86 -4.69 -15.13
CA ALA A 86 -10.53 -3.45 -15.51
C ALA A 86 -9.57 -2.39 -16.09
N GLY A 87 -8.28 -2.66 -16.11
CA GLY A 87 -7.29 -1.79 -16.75
C GLY A 87 -6.59 -0.80 -15.82
N ALA A 88 -6.58 -1.04 -14.50
CA ALA A 88 -5.82 -0.22 -13.58
C ALA A 88 -4.32 -0.26 -13.96
N ALA A 89 -3.67 0.88 -13.92
CA ALA A 89 -2.24 0.97 -14.23
C ALA A 89 -1.40 0.35 -13.11
N CYS A 90 -1.81 0.52 -11.88
CA CYS A 90 -1.11 0.00 -10.71
C CYS A 90 -2.06 -0.10 -9.53
N LEU A 91 -1.58 -0.72 -8.46
CA LEU A 91 -2.35 -0.99 -7.25
C LEU A 91 -1.65 -0.38 -6.04
N SER A 92 -2.43 0.07 -5.08
CA SER A 92 -1.97 0.51 -3.77
C SER A 92 -2.70 -0.33 -2.72
N VAL A 93 -1.96 -0.98 -1.84
CA VAL A 93 -2.54 -1.88 -0.85
C VAL A 93 -2.23 -1.37 0.55
N LEU A 94 -3.26 -1.17 1.35
CA LEU A 94 -3.10 -0.78 2.74
C LEU A 94 -2.98 -2.04 3.59
N THR A 95 -1.89 -2.14 4.33
CA THR A 95 -1.51 -3.34 5.08
C THR A 95 -1.41 -3.12 6.59
N ASP A 96 -1.70 -1.94 7.08
CA ASP A 96 -1.65 -1.63 8.51
C ASP A 96 -2.71 -2.43 9.26
N GLU A 97 -2.34 -2.91 10.45
CA GLU A 97 -3.25 -3.65 11.31
C GLU A 97 -4.20 -2.75 12.08
N GLN A 98 -3.82 -1.50 12.29
CA GLN A 98 -4.59 -0.56 13.11
C GLN A 98 -4.90 0.74 12.37
#